data_8aa8abbb892da9cd81788cf9f59d4098
#
_entry.id   8aa8abbb892da9cd81788cf9f59d4098
#
_cell.length_a   1.000
_cell.length_b   1.000
_cell.length_c   1.000
_cell.angle_alpha   90.00
_cell.angle_beta   90.00
_cell.angle_gamma   90.00
#
_symmetry.space_group_name_H-M   'P 1'
#
loop_
_entity.id
_entity.type
_entity.pdbx_description
1 polymer ?
#
loop_
_entity_poly.entity_id
_entity_poly.type
_entity_poly.pdbx_seq_one_letter_code
_entity_poly.pdbx_strand_id
1 'polypeptide(L)'
;YQTSAEPAKVAQADNTFAKESGATVDWRKFDSGASIVRALASGDVQIGNLGSSPLAVAASQQVPIEVFLLASKLGNSEALVVKKTISKPEDLIGKRIAVPFISTTHYSLLAALKHWGIKPGQVEIVNLQPPAIIAAWQRGDIDGAYVWAPAVNALEKDGKVLTDSEQVGQWGAPTLDVWVVRKDFAEKHPEVVKAFAKSAIDAQQPYIANPDAWLKQ
;
A
#
# COMPACT_ATOMS: atom_id res chain seq x y z
N TYR A 1 -9.47 -1.29 -5.33
CA TYR A 1 -8.38 -0.32 -5.20
C TYR A 1 -8.24 0.19 -3.77
N GLN A 2 -7.07 0.73 -3.43
CA GLN A 2 -6.79 1.42 -2.16
C GLN A 2 -6.75 2.94 -2.36
N THR A 3 -6.59 3.70 -1.27
CA THR A 3 -6.60 5.18 -1.30
C THR A 3 -5.27 5.80 -1.67
N SER A 4 -4.21 5.01 -1.87
CA SER A 4 -2.88 5.50 -2.30
C SER A 4 -2.97 6.36 -3.56
N ALA A 5 -2.18 7.44 -3.60
CA ALA A 5 -2.03 8.24 -4.80
C ALA A 5 -1.11 7.49 -5.79
N GLU A 6 -1.64 7.15 -6.96
CA GLU A 6 -0.91 6.44 -8.01
C GLU A 6 -1.41 6.89 -9.39
N PRO A 7 -0.56 6.88 -10.44
CA PRO A 7 -0.95 7.35 -11.78
C PRO A 7 -2.17 6.66 -12.36
N ALA A 8 -2.39 5.38 -12.06
CA ALA A 8 -3.58 4.63 -12.47
C ALA A 8 -4.90 5.24 -12.00
N LYS A 9 -4.89 6.11 -10.97
CA LYS A 9 -6.10 6.83 -10.51
C LYS A 9 -6.63 7.82 -11.55
N VAL A 10 -5.78 8.42 -12.35
CA VAL A 10 -6.21 9.27 -13.46
C VAL A 10 -6.96 8.43 -14.49
N ALA A 11 -6.38 7.32 -14.92
CA ALA A 11 -7.03 6.40 -15.85
C ALA A 11 -8.36 5.82 -15.29
N GLN A 12 -8.45 5.65 -13.97
CA GLN A 12 -9.70 5.30 -13.29
C GLN A 12 -10.72 6.43 -13.39
N ALA A 13 -10.34 7.66 -13.08
CA ALA A 13 -11.22 8.84 -13.11
C ALA A 13 -11.74 9.14 -14.52
N ASP A 14 -10.89 9.00 -15.54
CA ASP A 14 -11.21 9.24 -16.95
C ASP A 14 -11.95 8.08 -17.62
N ASN A 15 -12.21 7.00 -16.87
CA ASN A 15 -12.82 5.78 -17.37
C ASN A 15 -12.02 5.10 -18.51
N THR A 16 -10.70 5.33 -18.55
CA THR A 16 -9.79 4.80 -19.59
C THR A 16 -9.77 3.28 -19.60
N PHE A 17 -9.76 2.64 -18.44
CA PHE A 17 -9.77 1.18 -18.34
C PHE A 17 -10.98 0.54 -19.03
N ALA A 18 -12.18 1.10 -18.86
CA ALA A 18 -13.37 0.60 -19.52
C ALA A 18 -13.34 0.86 -21.03
N LYS A 19 -12.87 2.04 -21.45
CA LYS A 19 -12.76 2.41 -22.88
C LYS A 19 -11.79 1.50 -23.62
N GLU A 20 -10.61 1.24 -23.06
CA GLU A 20 -9.55 0.44 -23.70
C GLU A 20 -9.87 -1.06 -23.68
N SER A 21 -10.51 -1.56 -22.63
CA SER A 21 -10.86 -2.99 -22.51
C SER A 21 -12.17 -3.37 -23.19
N GLY A 22 -13.06 -2.39 -23.46
CA GLY A 22 -14.42 -2.64 -23.91
C GLY A 22 -15.32 -3.30 -22.83
N ALA A 23 -14.82 -3.41 -21.60
CA ALA A 23 -15.53 -4.03 -20.48
C ALA A 23 -16.14 -2.99 -19.55
N THR A 24 -17.25 -3.34 -18.87
CA THR A 24 -17.73 -2.55 -17.74
C THR A 24 -16.83 -2.77 -16.52
N VAL A 25 -16.31 -1.69 -15.94
CA VAL A 25 -15.43 -1.75 -14.77
C VAL A 25 -16.16 -1.22 -13.55
N ASP A 26 -16.42 -2.11 -12.57
CA ASP A 26 -16.94 -1.76 -11.25
C ASP A 26 -15.80 -1.58 -10.26
N TRP A 27 -15.55 -0.34 -9.84
CA TRP A 27 -14.46 0.02 -8.95
C TRP A 27 -14.85 -0.12 -7.48
N ARG A 28 -14.22 -1.07 -6.77
CA ARG A 28 -14.44 -1.30 -5.34
C ARG A 28 -13.26 -0.81 -4.52
N LYS A 29 -13.55 0.02 -3.51
CA LYS A 29 -12.57 0.54 -2.56
C LYS A 29 -12.37 -0.43 -1.40
N PHE A 30 -11.10 -0.61 -1.00
CA PHE A 30 -10.68 -1.39 0.15
C PHE A 30 -9.67 -0.58 1.00
N ASP A 31 -9.67 -0.82 2.30
CA ASP A 31 -8.77 -0.11 3.22
C ASP A 31 -7.35 -0.72 3.26
N SER A 32 -7.18 -1.98 2.81
CA SER A 32 -5.88 -2.65 2.79
C SER A 32 -5.81 -3.76 1.75
N GLY A 33 -4.57 -4.14 1.36
CA GLY A 33 -4.30 -5.26 0.46
C GLY A 33 -4.79 -6.61 0.98
N ALA A 34 -4.81 -6.81 2.29
CA ALA A 34 -5.36 -8.02 2.89
C ALA A 34 -6.87 -8.18 2.63
N SER A 35 -7.62 -7.08 2.56
CA SER A 35 -9.05 -7.09 2.20
C SER A 35 -9.25 -7.38 0.71
N ILE A 36 -8.35 -6.87 -0.15
CA ILE A 36 -8.37 -7.17 -1.59
C ILE A 36 -8.10 -8.67 -1.82
N VAL A 37 -7.12 -9.26 -1.11
CA VAL A 37 -6.83 -10.71 -1.21
C VAL A 37 -8.06 -11.54 -0.89
N ARG A 38 -8.81 -11.19 0.17
CA ARG A 38 -10.06 -11.88 0.50
C ARG A 38 -11.12 -11.76 -0.61
N ALA A 39 -11.29 -10.57 -1.19
CA ALA A 39 -12.23 -10.34 -2.28
C ALA A 39 -11.82 -11.06 -3.58
N LEU A 40 -10.52 -11.18 -3.86
CA LEU A 40 -10.02 -12.00 -4.97
C LEU A 40 -10.26 -13.50 -4.71
N ALA A 41 -10.02 -13.97 -3.48
CA ALA A 41 -10.24 -15.37 -3.12
C ALA A 41 -11.73 -15.77 -3.21
N SER A 42 -12.66 -14.90 -2.79
CA SER A 42 -14.11 -15.14 -2.90
C SER A 42 -14.66 -15.02 -4.33
N GLY A 43 -13.92 -14.36 -5.24
CA GLY A 43 -14.39 -14.07 -6.59
C GLY A 43 -15.18 -12.77 -6.75
N ASP A 44 -15.33 -11.99 -5.67
CA ASP A 44 -16.01 -10.68 -5.70
C ASP A 44 -15.25 -9.63 -6.51
N VAL A 45 -13.95 -9.83 -6.70
CA VAL A 45 -13.06 -8.97 -7.48
C VAL A 45 -12.20 -9.84 -8.39
N GLN A 46 -11.97 -9.39 -9.63
CA GLN A 46 -11.17 -10.11 -10.62
C GLN A 46 -9.75 -9.58 -10.73
N ILE A 47 -9.58 -8.26 -10.60
CA ILE A 47 -8.30 -7.56 -10.69
C ILE A 47 -8.11 -6.72 -9.43
N GLY A 48 -6.90 -6.69 -8.85
CA GLY A 48 -6.57 -5.92 -7.65
C GLY A 48 -5.19 -5.30 -7.69
N ASN A 49 -5.02 -4.17 -7.01
CA ASN A 49 -3.72 -3.58 -6.70
C ASN A 49 -3.41 -3.81 -5.22
N LEU A 50 -2.26 -4.41 -4.92
CA LEU A 50 -1.88 -4.74 -3.54
C LEU A 50 -0.36 -4.81 -3.38
N GLY A 51 0.09 -4.66 -2.15
CA GLY A 51 1.50 -4.73 -1.80
C GLY A 51 2.10 -6.13 -1.82
N SER A 52 3.42 -6.22 -1.88
CA SER A 52 4.18 -7.47 -1.88
C SER A 52 3.94 -8.35 -0.64
N SER A 53 3.67 -7.75 0.53
CA SER A 53 3.39 -8.52 1.74
C SER A 53 2.05 -9.27 1.70
N PRO A 54 0.90 -8.62 1.38
CA PRO A 54 -0.34 -9.35 1.19
C PRO A 54 -0.27 -10.32 0.00
N LEU A 55 0.51 -10.04 -1.05
CA LEU A 55 0.77 -10.99 -2.15
C LEU A 55 1.45 -12.26 -1.63
N ALA A 56 2.49 -12.14 -0.80
CA ALA A 56 3.19 -13.28 -0.21
C ALA A 56 2.25 -14.15 0.64
N VAL A 57 1.35 -13.52 1.41
CA VAL A 57 0.33 -14.25 2.18
C VAL A 57 -0.66 -14.95 1.24
N ALA A 58 -1.14 -14.28 0.19
CA ALA A 58 -2.02 -14.89 -0.80
C ALA A 58 -1.37 -16.13 -1.46
N ALA A 59 -0.08 -16.03 -1.81
CA ALA A 59 0.69 -17.13 -2.38
C ALA A 59 0.83 -18.30 -1.39
N SER A 60 1.13 -18.02 -0.11
CA SER A 60 1.24 -19.05 0.93
C SER A 60 -0.09 -19.77 1.21
N GLN A 61 -1.21 -19.10 0.99
CA GLN A 61 -2.56 -19.63 1.10
C GLN A 61 -3.10 -20.24 -0.20
N GLN A 62 -2.25 -20.30 -1.23
CA GLN A 62 -2.61 -20.84 -2.55
C GLN A 62 -3.83 -20.16 -3.20
N VAL A 63 -4.04 -18.87 -2.91
CA VAL A 63 -5.11 -18.08 -3.58
C VAL A 63 -4.81 -18.07 -5.09
N PRO A 64 -5.79 -18.41 -5.95
CA PRO A 64 -5.56 -18.58 -7.38
C PRO A 64 -5.47 -17.25 -8.12
N ILE A 65 -4.44 -16.48 -7.82
CA ILE A 65 -4.11 -15.20 -8.45
C ILE A 65 -2.71 -15.25 -9.08
N GLU A 66 -2.46 -14.34 -10.00
CA GLU A 66 -1.15 -14.13 -10.61
C GLU A 66 -0.85 -12.64 -10.74
N VAL A 67 0.43 -12.28 -10.72
CA VAL A 67 0.89 -10.93 -10.97
C VAL A 67 1.01 -10.72 -12.48
N PHE A 68 0.38 -9.67 -13.00
CA PHE A 68 0.50 -9.31 -14.40
C PHE A 68 1.23 -7.98 -14.64
N LEU A 69 1.39 -7.15 -13.60
CA LEU A 69 2.10 -5.88 -13.71
C LEU A 69 2.76 -5.50 -12.37
N LEU A 70 4.02 -5.08 -12.41
CA LEU A 70 4.69 -4.40 -11.32
C LEU A 70 4.27 -2.93 -11.35
N ALA A 71 3.55 -2.49 -10.31
CA ALA A 71 2.99 -1.14 -10.26
C ALA A 71 4.04 -0.10 -9.83
N SER A 72 4.68 -0.34 -8.69
CA SER A 72 5.70 0.58 -8.15
C SER A 72 6.63 -0.10 -7.15
N LYS A 73 7.83 0.46 -7.00
CA LYS A 73 8.65 0.26 -5.80
C LYS A 73 8.21 1.28 -4.76
N LEU A 74 7.92 0.81 -3.54
CA LEU A 74 7.50 1.70 -2.47
C LEU A 74 8.70 2.46 -1.87
N GLY A 75 8.49 3.72 -1.58
CA GLY A 75 9.47 4.64 -1.06
C GLY A 75 8.89 5.48 0.09
N ASN A 76 9.13 6.78 0.07
CA ASN A 76 8.72 7.72 1.12
C ASN A 76 7.20 7.97 1.22
N SER A 77 6.40 7.43 0.29
CA SER A 77 4.93 7.43 0.40
C SER A 77 4.40 6.55 1.54
N GLU A 78 5.25 5.66 2.07
CA GLU A 78 5.03 4.88 3.28
C GLU A 78 6.07 5.26 4.34
N ALA A 79 5.64 5.71 5.51
CA ALA A 79 6.56 6.12 6.57
C ALA A 79 6.06 5.78 7.97
N LEU A 80 7.01 5.59 8.88
CA LEU A 80 6.79 5.55 10.32
C LEU A 80 6.78 6.99 10.84
N VAL A 81 5.59 7.51 11.07
CA VAL A 81 5.39 8.82 11.71
C VAL A 81 5.16 8.61 13.20
N VAL A 82 5.88 9.38 14.02
CA VAL A 82 5.84 9.28 15.48
C VAL A 82 5.61 10.65 16.12
N LYS A 83 5.17 10.66 17.38
CA LYS A 83 5.09 11.90 18.19
C LYS A 83 6.48 12.57 18.26
N LYS A 84 6.52 13.90 18.29
CA LYS A 84 7.77 14.67 18.32
C LYS A 84 8.67 14.38 19.54
N THR A 85 8.10 13.78 20.59
CA THR A 85 8.83 13.34 21.80
C THR A 85 9.69 12.08 21.57
N ILE A 86 9.43 11.31 20.50
CA ILE A 86 10.21 10.13 20.11
C ILE A 86 11.34 10.61 19.20
N SER A 87 12.57 10.64 19.66
CA SER A 87 13.68 11.25 18.95
C SER A 87 14.56 10.25 18.20
N LYS A 88 14.62 9.03 18.68
CA LYS A 88 15.46 7.94 18.18
C LYS A 88 14.75 6.61 18.28
N PRO A 89 15.21 5.56 17.58
CA PRO A 89 14.55 4.25 17.55
C PRO A 89 14.31 3.64 18.95
N GLU A 90 15.23 3.79 19.88
CA GLU A 90 15.10 3.20 21.22
C GLU A 90 13.92 3.79 22.02
N ASP A 91 13.52 5.02 21.69
CA ASP A 91 12.35 5.67 22.31
C ASP A 91 11.01 4.98 21.94
N LEU A 92 11.01 4.05 20.96
CA LEU A 92 9.85 3.23 20.60
C LEU A 92 9.54 2.15 21.63
N ILE A 93 10.49 1.79 22.50
CA ILE A 93 10.29 0.77 23.52
C ILE A 93 9.16 1.20 24.46
N GLY A 94 8.16 0.32 24.63
CA GLY A 94 6.96 0.57 25.41
C GLY A 94 5.94 1.50 24.77
N LYS A 95 6.13 1.91 23.50
CA LYS A 95 5.21 2.78 22.76
C LYS A 95 4.19 1.98 21.95
N ARG A 96 3.04 2.62 21.69
CA ARG A 96 1.95 2.07 20.89
C ARG A 96 2.08 2.53 19.44
N ILE A 97 2.46 1.62 18.57
CA ILE A 97 2.68 1.88 17.14
C ILE A 97 1.61 1.15 16.32
N ALA A 98 0.76 1.92 15.64
CA ALA A 98 -0.29 1.37 14.80
C ALA A 98 0.23 1.04 13.40
N VAL A 99 -0.28 -0.05 12.84
CA VAL A 99 0.02 -0.47 11.47
C VAL A 99 -1.08 -1.42 10.97
N PRO A 100 -1.50 -1.34 9.69
CA PRO A 100 -2.40 -2.36 9.13
C PRO A 100 -1.65 -3.69 8.99
N PHE A 101 -2.12 -4.73 9.68
CA PHE A 101 -1.46 -6.05 9.65
C PHE A 101 -1.48 -6.65 8.24
N ILE A 102 -0.44 -7.42 7.91
CA ILE A 102 -0.23 -8.06 6.59
C ILE A 102 0.03 -7.03 5.48
N SER A 103 0.25 -5.75 5.79
CA SER A 103 0.63 -4.74 4.81
C SER A 103 2.15 -4.66 4.59
N THR A 104 2.56 -3.95 3.54
CA THR A 104 3.96 -3.56 3.30
C THR A 104 4.51 -2.75 4.46
N THR A 105 3.72 -1.85 5.02
CA THR A 105 4.10 -1.04 6.19
C THR A 105 4.29 -1.88 7.46
N HIS A 106 3.52 -2.96 7.64
CA HIS A 106 3.75 -3.91 8.74
C HIS A 106 5.10 -4.62 8.57
N TYR A 107 5.40 -5.09 7.36
CA TYR A 107 6.70 -5.69 7.06
C TYR A 107 7.84 -4.69 7.26
N SER A 108 7.70 -3.46 6.77
CA SER A 108 8.69 -2.39 6.92
C SER A 108 8.91 -2.02 8.39
N LEU A 109 7.85 -1.96 9.21
CA LEU A 109 7.99 -1.74 10.66
C LEU A 109 8.82 -2.85 11.32
N LEU A 110 8.50 -4.11 11.04
CA LEU A 110 9.24 -5.25 11.61
C LEU A 110 10.70 -5.27 11.14
N ALA A 111 10.96 -4.94 9.88
CA ALA A 111 12.30 -4.82 9.33
C ALA A 111 13.10 -3.69 9.98
N ALA A 112 12.47 -2.52 10.20
CA ALA A 112 13.07 -1.39 10.88
C ALA A 112 13.43 -1.74 12.35
N LEU A 113 12.50 -2.32 13.08
CA LEU A 113 12.75 -2.79 14.46
C LEU A 113 13.92 -3.78 14.51
N LYS A 114 13.96 -4.74 13.57
CA LYS A 114 15.08 -5.69 13.45
C LYS A 114 16.41 -4.98 13.16
N HIS A 115 16.41 -4.02 12.25
CA HIS A 115 17.61 -3.24 11.91
C HIS A 115 18.15 -2.48 13.13
N TRP A 116 17.27 -1.93 13.96
CA TRP A 116 17.62 -1.21 15.20
C TRP A 116 17.89 -2.12 16.40
N GLY A 117 17.77 -3.45 16.25
CA GLY A 117 17.97 -4.40 17.34
C GLY A 117 16.84 -4.41 18.38
N ILE A 118 15.68 -3.84 18.06
CA ILE A 118 14.51 -3.79 18.93
C ILE A 118 13.64 -5.02 18.65
N LYS A 119 13.37 -5.82 19.68
CA LYS A 119 12.46 -6.97 19.54
C LYS A 119 11.01 -6.48 19.40
N PRO A 120 10.20 -7.05 18.49
CA PRO A 120 8.79 -6.65 18.32
C PRO A 120 7.98 -6.62 19.61
N GLY A 121 8.22 -7.57 20.54
CA GLY A 121 7.56 -7.60 21.85
C GLY A 121 7.93 -6.47 22.82
N GLN A 122 8.89 -5.62 22.48
CA GLN A 122 9.21 -4.40 23.25
C GLN A 122 8.41 -3.17 22.82
N VAL A 123 7.67 -3.29 21.71
CA VAL A 123 6.80 -2.25 21.13
C VAL A 123 5.38 -2.79 21.10
N GLU A 124 4.40 -2.01 21.55
CA GLU A 124 2.99 -2.39 21.42
C GLU A 124 2.52 -2.13 19.99
N ILE A 125 2.56 -3.16 19.14
CA ILE A 125 2.12 -3.05 17.73
C ILE A 125 0.61 -3.27 17.66
N VAL A 126 -0.13 -2.25 17.20
CA VAL A 126 -1.60 -2.22 17.17
C VAL A 126 -2.10 -2.34 15.74
N ASN A 127 -3.00 -3.31 15.50
CA ASN A 127 -3.62 -3.48 14.18
C ASN A 127 -4.75 -2.48 13.97
N LEU A 128 -4.51 -1.44 13.18
CA LEU A 128 -5.52 -0.46 12.79
C LEU A 128 -5.47 -0.22 11.27
N GLN A 129 -6.63 -0.01 10.66
CA GLN A 129 -6.72 0.40 9.25
C GLN A 129 -6.47 1.90 9.12
N PRO A 130 -6.05 2.44 7.94
CA PRO A 130 -5.63 3.82 7.79
C PRO A 130 -6.63 4.88 8.32
N PRO A 131 -7.95 4.77 8.12
CA PRO A 131 -8.90 5.72 8.71
C PRO A 131 -8.91 5.68 10.25
N ALA A 132 -8.80 4.47 10.83
CA ALA A 132 -8.75 4.30 12.28
C ALA A 132 -7.42 4.79 12.87
N ILE A 133 -6.32 4.69 12.14
CA ILE A 133 -5.01 5.25 12.51
C ILE A 133 -5.13 6.78 12.66
N ILE A 134 -5.71 7.47 11.68
CA ILE A 134 -5.90 8.92 11.74
C ILE A 134 -6.70 9.31 13.00
N ALA A 135 -7.81 8.60 13.24
CA ALA A 135 -8.66 8.88 14.40
C ALA A 135 -7.94 8.60 15.74
N ALA A 136 -7.20 7.49 15.83
CA ALA A 136 -6.44 7.14 17.04
C ALA A 136 -5.30 8.14 17.31
N TRP A 137 -4.62 8.60 16.23
CA TRP A 137 -3.59 9.64 16.32
C TRP A 137 -4.14 10.95 16.88
N GLN A 138 -5.28 11.42 16.33
CA GLN A 138 -5.92 12.66 16.76
C GLN A 138 -6.37 12.63 18.23
N ARG A 139 -6.81 11.48 18.73
CA ARG A 139 -7.16 11.30 20.14
C ARG A 139 -5.95 11.11 21.06
N GLY A 140 -4.76 10.86 20.50
CA GLY A 140 -3.57 10.54 21.27
C GLY A 140 -3.51 9.10 21.79
N ASP A 141 -4.29 8.19 21.22
CA ASP A 141 -4.35 6.77 21.63
C ASP A 141 -3.14 5.97 21.16
N ILE A 142 -2.35 6.49 20.22
CA ILE A 142 -1.12 5.89 19.68
C ILE A 142 0.02 6.88 19.71
N ASP A 143 1.25 6.37 19.78
CA ASP A 143 2.48 7.17 19.81
C ASP A 143 3.12 7.32 18.43
N GLY A 144 2.74 6.46 17.50
CA GLY A 144 3.17 6.48 16.11
C GLY A 144 2.36 5.53 15.25
N ALA A 145 2.56 5.62 13.94
CA ALA A 145 2.03 4.67 12.99
C ALA A 145 2.92 4.55 11.75
N TYR A 146 3.02 3.33 11.23
CA TYR A 146 3.60 3.10 9.91
C TYR A 146 2.46 2.91 8.92
N VAL A 147 2.30 3.86 8.01
CA VAL A 147 1.14 3.95 7.13
C VAL A 147 1.50 4.65 5.82
N TRP A 148 0.63 4.60 4.83
CA TRP A 148 0.78 5.23 3.51
C TRP A 148 -0.11 6.46 3.32
N ALA A 149 0.13 7.20 2.26
CA ALA A 149 -0.69 8.36 1.89
C ALA A 149 -2.16 7.93 1.57
N PRO A 150 -3.16 8.73 1.95
CA PRO A 150 -3.07 10.06 2.55
C PRO A 150 -2.93 10.08 4.08
N ALA A 151 -2.99 8.93 4.76
CA ALA A 151 -2.94 8.88 6.22
C ALA A 151 -1.58 9.38 6.76
N VAL A 152 -0.46 8.98 6.13
CA VAL A 152 0.87 9.47 6.51
C VAL A 152 0.92 10.99 6.52
N ASN A 153 0.39 11.65 5.49
CA ASN A 153 0.37 13.12 5.38
C ASN A 153 -0.49 13.77 6.49
N ALA A 154 -1.53 13.09 6.95
CA ALA A 154 -2.33 13.59 8.06
C ALA A 154 -1.57 13.57 9.40
N LEU A 155 -0.76 12.53 9.63
CA LEU A 155 0.05 12.39 10.83
C LEU A 155 1.27 13.33 10.83
N GLU A 156 1.88 13.59 9.67
CA GLU A 156 3.05 14.47 9.52
C GLU A 156 2.77 15.93 9.91
N LYS A 157 1.50 16.37 9.93
CA LYS A 157 1.14 17.75 10.32
C LYS A 157 1.64 18.13 11.72
N ASP A 158 1.62 17.19 12.63
CA ASP A 158 2.02 17.38 14.03
C ASP A 158 3.00 16.32 14.55
N GLY A 159 3.25 15.26 13.77
CA GLY A 159 4.26 14.25 13.99
C GLY A 159 5.60 14.56 13.34
N LYS A 160 6.47 13.56 13.31
CA LYS A 160 7.70 13.53 12.51
C LYS A 160 7.96 12.14 11.96
N VAL A 161 8.55 12.07 10.77
CA VAL A 161 9.02 10.81 10.19
C VAL A 161 10.26 10.34 10.96
N LEU A 162 10.24 9.08 11.41
CA LEU A 162 11.38 8.41 12.03
C LEU A 162 12.15 7.58 10.99
N THR A 163 11.44 6.93 10.07
CA THR A 163 11.98 6.24 8.88
C THR A 163 10.87 6.05 7.86
N ASP A 164 11.22 5.67 6.64
CA ASP A 164 10.30 5.39 5.54
C ASP A 164 10.66 4.07 4.83
N SER A 165 9.81 3.65 3.88
CA SER A 165 10.02 2.39 3.14
C SER A 165 11.17 2.48 2.14
N GLU A 166 11.62 3.67 1.75
CA GLU A 166 12.83 3.83 0.94
C GLU A 166 14.08 3.48 1.76
N GLN A 167 14.21 4.06 2.95
CA GLN A 167 15.32 3.77 3.86
C GLN A 167 15.33 2.30 4.30
N VAL A 168 14.15 1.74 4.63
CA VAL A 168 14.02 0.31 4.96
C VAL A 168 14.42 -0.57 3.77
N GLY A 169 14.08 -0.16 2.56
CA GLY A 169 14.51 -0.82 1.33
C GLY A 169 16.03 -0.81 1.13
N GLN A 170 16.70 0.30 1.48
CA GLN A 170 18.17 0.41 1.47
C GLN A 170 18.85 -0.51 2.51
N TRP A 171 18.15 -0.81 3.62
CA TRP A 171 18.60 -1.82 4.60
C TRP A 171 18.36 -3.27 4.15
N GLY A 172 17.90 -3.49 2.90
CA GLY A 172 17.70 -4.81 2.31
C GLY A 172 16.29 -5.38 2.44
N ALA A 173 15.31 -4.56 2.82
CA ALA A 173 13.91 -4.98 2.95
C ALA A 173 12.95 -4.14 2.07
N PRO A 174 13.17 -4.09 0.74
CA PRO A 174 12.31 -3.31 -0.16
C PRO A 174 10.91 -3.90 -0.25
N THR A 175 9.92 -3.04 -0.48
CA THR A 175 8.53 -3.41 -0.73
C THR A 175 8.05 -2.86 -2.07
N LEU A 176 7.03 -3.50 -2.63
CA LEU A 176 6.51 -3.24 -3.96
C LEU A 176 4.98 -3.24 -3.93
N ASP A 177 4.37 -2.51 -4.86
CA ASP A 177 2.98 -2.70 -5.25
C ASP A 177 2.88 -3.41 -6.60
N VAL A 178 1.89 -4.26 -6.71
CA VAL A 178 1.63 -5.08 -7.90
C VAL A 178 0.16 -5.05 -8.28
N TRP A 179 -0.10 -5.23 -9.57
CA TRP A 179 -1.42 -5.57 -10.07
C TRP A 179 -1.52 -7.08 -10.23
N VAL A 180 -2.56 -7.62 -9.67
CA VAL A 180 -2.86 -9.06 -9.69
C VAL A 180 -4.20 -9.31 -10.33
N VAL A 181 -4.37 -10.50 -10.90
CA VAL A 181 -5.60 -10.97 -11.51
C VAL A 181 -5.89 -12.39 -11.04
N ARG A 182 -7.17 -12.75 -10.94
CA ARG A 182 -7.56 -14.15 -10.76
C ARG A 182 -7.17 -14.96 -11.99
N LYS A 183 -6.61 -16.16 -11.78
CA LYS A 183 -6.16 -17.04 -12.88
C LYS A 183 -7.29 -17.40 -13.82
N ASP A 184 -8.44 -17.80 -13.28
CA ASP A 184 -9.62 -18.18 -14.07
C ASP A 184 -10.17 -17.02 -14.93
N PHE A 185 -10.03 -15.78 -14.45
CA PHE A 185 -10.40 -14.59 -15.22
C PHE A 185 -9.36 -14.27 -16.31
N ALA A 186 -8.07 -14.37 -16.00
CA ALA A 186 -7.00 -14.14 -16.97
C ALA A 186 -7.04 -15.15 -18.13
N GLU A 187 -7.36 -16.40 -17.83
CA GLU A 187 -7.53 -17.45 -18.86
C GLU A 187 -8.71 -17.19 -19.80
N LYS A 188 -9.83 -16.67 -19.26
CA LYS A 188 -11.07 -16.40 -20.02
C LYS A 188 -11.04 -15.07 -20.75
N HIS A 189 -10.33 -14.07 -20.21
CA HIS A 189 -10.34 -12.69 -20.68
C HIS A 189 -8.93 -12.09 -20.78
N PRO A 190 -7.98 -12.75 -21.48
CA PRO A 190 -6.60 -12.28 -21.59
C PRO A 190 -6.48 -10.90 -22.25
N GLU A 191 -7.40 -10.58 -23.17
CA GLU A 191 -7.46 -9.28 -23.85
C GLU A 191 -7.82 -8.14 -22.87
N VAL A 192 -8.71 -8.39 -21.91
CA VAL A 192 -9.07 -7.42 -20.86
C VAL A 192 -7.87 -7.15 -19.95
N VAL A 193 -7.16 -8.20 -19.54
CA VAL A 193 -5.95 -8.07 -18.70
C VAL A 193 -4.86 -7.28 -19.42
N LYS A 194 -4.64 -7.54 -20.72
CA LYS A 194 -3.66 -6.78 -21.55
C LYS A 194 -4.05 -5.31 -21.68
N ALA A 195 -5.33 -5.02 -21.96
CA ALA A 195 -5.82 -3.66 -22.05
C ALA A 195 -5.67 -2.92 -20.71
N PHE A 196 -5.96 -3.62 -19.59
CA PHE A 196 -5.80 -3.07 -18.25
C PHE A 196 -4.33 -2.74 -17.95
N ALA A 197 -3.41 -3.67 -18.24
CA ALA A 197 -1.98 -3.46 -18.07
C ALA A 197 -1.50 -2.25 -18.89
N LYS A 198 -1.93 -2.16 -20.18
CA LYS A 198 -1.59 -1.04 -21.05
C LYS A 198 -2.08 0.28 -20.48
N SER A 199 -3.34 0.36 -20.07
CA SER A 199 -3.93 1.56 -19.48
C SER A 199 -3.17 2.02 -18.23
N ALA A 200 -2.77 1.07 -17.36
CA ALA A 200 -1.99 1.37 -16.16
C ALA A 200 -0.58 1.89 -16.48
N ILE A 201 0.08 1.33 -17.50
CA ILE A 201 1.41 1.77 -17.97
C ILE A 201 1.31 3.15 -18.61
N ASP A 202 0.35 3.36 -19.51
CA ASP A 202 0.17 4.62 -20.21
C ASP A 202 -0.15 5.78 -19.24
N ALA A 203 -0.91 5.51 -18.18
CA ALA A 203 -1.20 6.49 -17.12
C ALA A 203 0.05 6.97 -16.36
N GLN A 204 1.14 6.21 -16.38
CA GLN A 204 2.40 6.62 -15.74
C GLN A 204 3.21 7.60 -16.60
N GLN A 205 3.03 7.61 -17.91
CA GLN A 205 3.84 8.41 -18.81
C GLN A 205 3.75 9.93 -18.54
N PRO A 206 2.57 10.53 -18.35
CA PRO A 206 2.46 11.95 -18.01
C PRO A 206 3.09 12.27 -16.65
N TYR A 207 2.98 11.37 -15.67
CA TYR A 207 3.63 11.53 -14.36
C TYR A 207 5.15 11.51 -14.49
N ILE A 208 5.71 10.55 -15.23
CA ILE A 208 7.16 10.44 -15.45
C ILE A 208 7.69 11.66 -16.20
N ALA A 209 6.94 12.15 -17.19
CA ALA A 209 7.35 13.29 -18.00
C ALA A 209 7.34 14.62 -17.23
N ASN A 210 6.35 14.84 -16.36
CA ASN A 210 6.22 16.06 -15.55
C ASN A 210 5.39 15.83 -14.29
N PRO A 211 6.01 15.35 -13.19
CA PRO A 211 5.32 15.06 -11.93
C PRO A 211 4.55 16.25 -11.36
N ASP A 212 5.12 17.45 -11.43
CA ASP A 212 4.51 18.68 -10.87
C ASP A 212 3.25 19.11 -11.61
N ALA A 213 3.23 18.94 -12.92
CA ALA A 213 2.03 19.23 -13.74
C ALA A 213 0.96 18.15 -13.49
N TRP A 214 1.37 16.90 -13.33
CA TRP A 214 0.46 15.78 -13.07
C TRP A 214 -0.24 15.91 -11.70
N LEU A 215 0.48 16.36 -10.66
CA LEU A 215 -0.08 16.56 -9.31
C LEU A 215 -1.12 17.68 -9.22
N LYS A 216 -1.29 18.50 -10.26
CA LYS A 216 -2.29 19.58 -10.32
C LYS A 216 -3.60 19.17 -10.98
N GLN A 217 -3.69 17.96 -11.50
CA GLN A 217 -4.89 17.37 -12.10
C GLN A 217 -5.75 16.66 -11.04
#